data_e0331cfe69f97b415420eeb413e5dcd6
#
_entry.id   e0331cfe69f97b415420eeb413e5dcd6
#
_cell.length_a   1.000
_cell.length_b   1.000
_cell.length_c   1.000
_cell.angle_alpha   90.00
_cell.angle_beta   90.00
_cell.angle_gamma   90.00
#
_symmetry.space_group_name_H-M   'P 1'
#
loop_
_entity.id
_entity.type
_entity.pdbx_description
1 polymer ?
#
loop_
_entity_poly.entity_id
_entity_poly.type
_entity_poly.pdbx_seq_one_letter_code
_entity_poly.pdbx_strand_id
1 'polypeptide(L)'
;DVFYVPAGRVHGIGAGAFVAEIQQTSDITYRIFDYNRKDKEGKSRELHTTQATEAINFADVQDDFRTEYDHLKNEPVELVASPYFTTSLYDMTEEITCDYSELDSFVIFICVEGACRITDDSQNEIAVRAGETILLPAITQEVTIVPEDGGVKLLETYL
;
A
#
# COMPACT_ATOMS: atom_id res chain seq x y z
N ASP A 1 3.26 -1.14 -11.28
CA ASP A 1 2.39 0.03 -11.51
C ASP A 1 1.81 0.50 -10.17
N VAL A 2 1.68 1.81 -10.00
CA VAL A 2 1.08 2.46 -8.83
C VAL A 2 -0.12 3.28 -9.30
N PHE A 3 -1.21 3.24 -8.51
CA PHE A 3 -2.42 4.00 -8.77
C PHE A 3 -2.90 4.63 -7.48
N TYR A 4 -2.88 5.95 -7.40
CA TYR A 4 -3.56 6.65 -6.32
C TYR A 4 -5.03 6.85 -6.71
N VAL A 5 -5.93 6.31 -5.89
CA VAL A 5 -7.37 6.33 -6.14
C VAL A 5 -8.07 7.21 -5.11
N PRO A 6 -8.31 8.49 -5.41
CA PRO A 6 -9.07 9.37 -4.51
C PRO A 6 -10.53 8.95 -4.39
N ALA A 7 -11.19 9.39 -3.33
CA ALA A 7 -12.63 9.18 -3.16
C ALA A 7 -13.42 9.71 -4.38
N GLY A 8 -14.41 8.95 -4.82
CA GLY A 8 -15.24 9.28 -5.98
C GLY A 8 -14.70 8.81 -7.33
N ARG A 9 -13.50 8.23 -7.38
CA ARG A 9 -12.97 7.61 -8.62
C ARG A 9 -13.49 6.18 -8.78
N VAL A 10 -14.12 5.92 -9.92
CA VAL A 10 -14.55 4.56 -10.28
C VAL A 10 -13.33 3.72 -10.64
N HIS A 11 -13.20 2.57 -9.99
CA HIS A 11 -12.11 1.64 -10.25
C HIS A 11 -12.55 0.19 -10.09
N GLY A 12 -11.73 -0.73 -10.53
CA GLY A 12 -11.94 -2.17 -10.34
C GLY A 12 -10.65 -2.94 -10.59
N ILE A 13 -10.51 -4.06 -9.89
CA ILE A 13 -9.35 -4.95 -10.00
C ILE A 13 -9.71 -6.07 -10.97
N GLY A 14 -8.93 -6.19 -12.03
CA GLY A 14 -9.08 -7.25 -13.05
C GLY A 14 -8.56 -8.60 -12.56
N ALA A 15 -8.89 -9.65 -13.32
CA ALA A 15 -8.43 -11.00 -13.03
C ALA A 15 -6.92 -11.11 -13.22
N GLY A 16 -6.25 -11.86 -12.33
CA GLY A 16 -4.82 -12.15 -12.41
C GLY A 16 -3.91 -11.04 -11.89
N ALA A 17 -4.46 -9.94 -11.37
CA ALA A 17 -3.69 -8.89 -10.73
C ALA A 17 -3.28 -9.34 -9.31
N PHE A 18 -1.98 -9.16 -8.99
CA PHE A 18 -1.48 -9.16 -7.61
C PHE A 18 -1.43 -7.70 -7.15
N VAL A 19 -2.06 -7.39 -6.03
CA VAL A 19 -2.25 -6.01 -5.56
C VAL A 19 -1.92 -5.91 -4.09
N ALA A 20 -1.14 -4.89 -3.72
CA ALA A 20 -1.07 -4.37 -2.37
C ALA A 20 -1.96 -3.12 -2.32
N GLU A 21 -3.02 -3.15 -1.51
CA GLU A 21 -3.97 -2.05 -1.38
C GLU A 21 -3.82 -1.40 -0.01
N ILE A 22 -3.42 -0.13 -0.01
CA ILE A 22 -3.30 0.71 1.19
C ILE A 22 -4.44 1.71 1.12
N GLN A 23 -5.30 1.69 2.14
CA GLN A 23 -6.47 2.58 2.17
C GLN A 23 -6.74 3.12 3.56
N GLN A 24 -7.40 4.27 3.61
CA GLN A 24 -8.00 4.74 4.86
C GLN A 24 -9.02 3.73 5.40
N THR A 25 -9.16 3.67 6.72
CA THR A 25 -10.19 2.88 7.38
C THR A 25 -11.58 3.44 7.04
N SER A 26 -12.19 2.91 5.99
CA SER A 26 -13.56 3.20 5.57
C SER A 26 -14.17 1.92 5.03
N ASP A 27 -15.39 1.59 5.47
CA ASP A 27 -16.16 0.44 4.98
C ASP A 27 -17.21 0.83 3.94
N ILE A 28 -17.23 2.10 3.52
CA ILE A 28 -18.18 2.60 2.54
C ILE A 28 -17.73 2.22 1.12
N THR A 29 -18.41 1.22 0.57
CA THR A 29 -18.21 0.79 -0.83
C THR A 29 -19.50 0.89 -1.60
N TYR A 30 -19.57 1.77 -2.58
CA TYR A 30 -20.70 1.84 -3.51
C TYR A 30 -20.41 1.00 -4.76
N ARG A 31 -20.94 -0.22 -4.76
CA ARG A 31 -20.72 -1.19 -5.84
C ARG A 31 -21.62 -0.87 -7.03
N ILE A 32 -20.99 -0.59 -8.19
CA ILE A 32 -21.72 -0.33 -9.45
C ILE A 32 -21.70 -1.52 -10.39
N PHE A 33 -20.75 -2.43 -10.23
CA PHE A 33 -20.63 -3.66 -11.01
C PHE A 33 -19.96 -4.76 -10.17
N ASP A 34 -20.33 -6.01 -10.34
CA ASP A 34 -19.77 -7.13 -9.58
C ASP A 34 -19.46 -8.38 -10.45
N TYR A 35 -19.14 -8.18 -11.72
CA TYR A 35 -18.75 -9.27 -12.63
C TYR A 35 -19.75 -10.45 -12.65
N ASN A 36 -21.03 -10.23 -12.36
CA ASN A 36 -22.04 -11.26 -12.20
C ASN A 36 -21.70 -12.35 -11.17
N ARG A 37 -20.89 -12.02 -10.18
CA ARG A 37 -20.53 -12.97 -9.10
C ARG A 37 -21.78 -13.36 -8.32
N LYS A 38 -21.77 -14.64 -7.92
CA LYS A 38 -22.80 -15.19 -7.05
C LYS A 38 -22.13 -15.85 -5.85
N ASP A 39 -22.79 -15.81 -4.71
CA ASP A 39 -22.40 -16.55 -3.53
C ASP A 39 -22.71 -18.06 -3.67
N LYS A 40 -22.43 -18.82 -2.63
CA LYS A 40 -22.69 -20.27 -2.59
C LYS A 40 -24.17 -20.63 -2.74
N GLU A 41 -25.06 -19.68 -2.49
CA GLU A 41 -26.52 -19.82 -2.57
C GLU A 41 -27.07 -19.31 -3.92
N GLY A 42 -26.17 -18.84 -4.82
CA GLY A 42 -26.54 -18.31 -6.14
C GLY A 42 -27.03 -16.87 -6.14
N LYS A 43 -26.90 -16.16 -5.00
CA LYS A 43 -27.34 -14.77 -4.85
C LYS A 43 -26.22 -13.80 -5.25
N SER A 44 -26.57 -12.77 -6.00
CA SER A 44 -25.67 -11.65 -6.33
C SER A 44 -25.57 -10.67 -5.18
N ARG A 45 -24.41 -10.02 -5.04
CA ARG A 45 -24.26 -8.89 -4.12
C ARG A 45 -25.08 -7.68 -4.57
N GLU A 46 -25.51 -6.90 -3.61
CA GLU A 46 -26.25 -5.65 -3.88
C GLU A 46 -25.39 -4.64 -4.67
N LEU A 47 -26.01 -3.99 -5.62
CA LEU A 47 -25.43 -2.85 -6.33
C LEU A 47 -26.01 -1.55 -5.76
N HIS A 48 -25.16 -0.53 -5.65
CA HIS A 48 -25.47 0.76 -5.01
C HIS A 48 -25.45 1.89 -6.06
N THR A 49 -26.11 1.69 -7.19
CA THR A 49 -26.01 2.60 -8.35
C THR A 49 -26.49 4.01 -8.04
N THR A 50 -27.53 4.18 -7.22
CA THR A 50 -28.05 5.51 -6.84
C THR A 50 -27.04 6.26 -6.00
N GLN A 51 -26.55 5.63 -4.92
CA GLN A 51 -25.55 6.23 -4.02
C GLN A 51 -24.23 6.49 -4.76
N ALA A 52 -23.84 5.57 -5.65
CA ALA A 52 -22.65 5.74 -6.48
C ALA A 52 -22.73 6.97 -7.37
N THR A 53 -23.90 7.23 -7.97
CA THR A 53 -24.10 8.42 -8.83
C THR A 53 -23.88 9.72 -8.06
N GLU A 54 -24.21 9.76 -6.77
CA GLU A 54 -23.99 10.93 -5.91
C GLU A 54 -22.52 11.05 -5.46
N ALA A 55 -21.81 9.93 -5.34
CA ALA A 55 -20.43 9.87 -4.83
C ALA A 55 -19.36 10.01 -5.93
N ILE A 56 -19.67 9.66 -7.18
CA ILE A 56 -18.70 9.70 -8.29
C ILE A 56 -18.28 11.14 -8.59
N ASN A 57 -16.96 11.34 -8.67
CA ASN A 57 -16.41 12.59 -9.19
C ASN A 57 -16.34 12.55 -10.72
N PHE A 58 -17.36 13.03 -11.40
CA PHE A 58 -17.43 13.06 -12.86
C PHE A 58 -16.44 14.04 -13.51
N ALA A 59 -15.78 14.90 -12.74
CA ALA A 59 -14.75 15.80 -13.24
C ALA A 59 -13.35 15.16 -13.25
N ASP A 60 -13.20 14.01 -12.60
CA ASP A 60 -11.92 13.28 -12.54
C ASP A 60 -11.76 12.40 -13.77
N VAL A 61 -11.40 13.02 -14.89
CA VAL A 61 -11.20 12.37 -16.19
C VAL A 61 -9.76 12.56 -16.63
N GLN A 62 -9.03 11.45 -16.80
CA GLN A 62 -7.64 11.41 -17.25
C GLN A 62 -7.46 10.26 -18.24
N ASP A 63 -6.48 10.38 -19.13
CA ASP A 63 -6.13 9.32 -20.08
C ASP A 63 -5.35 8.18 -19.42
N ASP A 64 -4.50 8.50 -18.44
CA ASP A 64 -3.75 7.54 -17.62
C ASP A 64 -3.80 7.97 -16.15
N PHE A 65 -4.09 7.02 -15.27
CA PHE A 65 -4.17 7.20 -13.83
C PHE A 65 -2.94 6.62 -13.09
N ARG A 66 -1.94 6.15 -13.80
CA ARG A 66 -0.70 5.67 -13.19
C ARG A 66 0.07 6.81 -12.52
N THR A 67 0.61 6.52 -11.37
CA THR A 67 1.56 7.39 -10.70
C THR A 67 2.95 7.12 -11.27
N GLU A 68 3.57 8.14 -11.83
CA GLU A 68 4.98 8.07 -12.24
C GLU A 68 5.87 8.27 -11.01
N TYR A 69 6.91 7.46 -10.87
CA TYR A 69 7.87 7.51 -9.78
C TYR A 69 9.25 7.08 -10.26
N ASP A 70 10.29 7.49 -9.54
CA ASP A 70 11.67 7.13 -9.84
C ASP A 70 11.95 5.65 -9.55
N HIS A 71 12.83 5.02 -10.34
CA HIS A 71 13.23 3.63 -10.17
C HIS A 71 14.63 3.55 -9.53
N LEU A 72 14.75 4.14 -8.33
CA LEU A 72 16.00 4.15 -7.58
C LEU A 72 16.12 2.86 -6.73
N LYS A 73 17.36 2.51 -6.38
CA LYS A 73 17.67 1.37 -5.52
C LYS A 73 18.39 1.82 -4.26
N ASN A 74 18.16 1.07 -3.18
CA ASN A 74 18.80 1.29 -1.89
C ASN A 74 18.50 2.68 -1.28
N GLU A 75 17.36 3.24 -1.63
CA GLU A 75 16.83 4.48 -1.07
C GLU A 75 15.30 4.52 -1.20
N PRO A 76 14.59 5.26 -0.33
CA PRO A 76 13.15 5.38 -0.42
C PRO A 76 12.73 6.19 -1.64
N VAL A 77 11.73 5.71 -2.35
CA VAL A 77 11.09 6.42 -3.47
C VAL A 77 9.64 6.67 -3.10
N GLU A 78 9.27 7.94 -2.94
CA GLU A 78 7.90 8.32 -2.66
C GLU A 78 6.98 7.92 -3.82
N LEU A 79 5.95 7.14 -3.54
CA LEU A 79 4.93 6.74 -4.49
C LEU A 79 3.69 7.64 -4.40
N VAL A 80 3.28 7.95 -3.18
CA VAL A 80 2.09 8.75 -2.88
C VAL A 80 2.32 9.53 -1.59
N ALA A 81 2.09 10.84 -1.63
CA ALA A 81 1.90 11.68 -0.46
C ALA A 81 0.50 12.28 -0.51
N SER A 82 -0.33 11.95 0.44
CA SER A 82 -1.71 12.43 0.55
C SER A 82 -1.94 13.08 1.93
N PRO A 83 -3.05 13.81 2.14
CA PRO A 83 -3.39 14.31 3.48
C PRO A 83 -3.69 13.19 4.50
N TYR A 84 -3.69 11.93 4.09
CA TYR A 84 -4.13 10.81 4.91
C TYR A 84 -3.04 9.80 5.20
N PHE A 85 -2.11 9.62 4.28
CA PHE A 85 -0.95 8.76 4.43
C PHE A 85 0.09 9.07 3.35
N THR A 86 1.34 8.75 3.66
CA THR A 86 2.44 8.70 2.71
C THR A 86 2.83 7.25 2.49
N THR A 87 3.17 6.89 1.25
CA THR A 87 3.69 5.57 0.90
C THR A 87 4.92 5.70 0.05
N SER A 88 5.98 4.98 0.44
CA SER A 88 7.25 4.90 -0.28
C SER A 88 7.59 3.45 -0.67
N LEU A 89 8.33 3.29 -1.75
CA LEU A 89 8.90 2.01 -2.18
C LEU A 89 10.38 1.96 -1.81
N TYR A 90 10.80 0.87 -1.24
CA TYR A 90 12.20 0.47 -1.08
C TYR A 90 12.48 -0.73 -2.00
N ASP A 91 13.33 -0.58 -3.01
CA ASP A 91 13.90 -1.67 -3.83
C ASP A 91 15.37 -1.83 -3.44
N MET A 92 15.66 -2.83 -2.59
CA MET A 92 16.91 -2.89 -1.84
C MET A 92 17.70 -4.15 -2.13
N THR A 93 19.02 -3.99 -2.27
CA THR A 93 20.02 -5.05 -2.30
C THR A 93 21.12 -4.82 -1.27
N GLU A 94 21.11 -3.68 -0.58
CA GLU A 94 22.05 -3.26 0.44
C GLU A 94 21.30 -2.89 1.73
N GLU A 95 22.00 -2.93 2.84
CA GLU A 95 21.49 -2.50 4.15
C GLU A 95 21.15 -1.01 4.14
N ILE A 96 20.04 -0.66 4.78
CA ILE A 96 19.64 0.72 5.02
C ILE A 96 19.19 0.91 6.46
N THR A 97 19.47 2.09 7.00
CA THR A 97 18.92 2.54 8.29
C THR A 97 17.90 3.64 8.04
N CYS A 98 16.70 3.47 8.58
CA CYS A 98 15.61 4.43 8.51
C CYS A 98 15.47 5.13 9.87
N ASP A 99 15.47 6.47 9.87
CA ASP A 99 15.30 7.32 11.07
C ASP A 99 13.86 7.85 11.11
N TYR A 100 13.13 7.51 12.16
CA TYR A 100 11.74 7.91 12.41
C TYR A 100 11.63 8.83 13.65
N SER A 101 12.74 9.34 14.17
CA SER A 101 12.77 10.15 15.40
C SER A 101 11.89 11.41 15.33
N GLU A 102 11.68 11.96 14.13
CA GLU A 102 10.84 13.13 13.90
C GLU A 102 9.40 12.76 13.44
N LEU A 103 9.09 11.47 13.34
CA LEU A 103 7.80 10.99 12.87
C LEU A 103 6.85 10.69 14.03
N ASP A 104 5.76 11.47 14.16
CA ASP A 104 4.68 11.22 15.15
C ASP A 104 3.61 10.28 14.56
N SER A 105 4.04 9.11 14.12
CA SER A 105 3.17 8.08 13.55
C SER A 105 3.77 6.68 13.75
N PHE A 106 2.92 5.66 13.66
CA PHE A 106 3.38 4.30 13.39
C PHE A 106 3.86 4.18 11.95
N VAL A 107 4.69 3.17 11.66
CA VAL A 107 5.11 2.82 10.29
C VAL A 107 4.68 1.39 10.00
N ILE A 108 4.12 1.16 8.82
CA ILE A 108 3.80 -0.18 8.31
C ILE A 108 4.73 -0.50 7.17
N PHE A 109 5.40 -1.65 7.25
CA PHE A 109 6.09 -2.25 6.11
C PHE A 109 5.31 -3.44 5.55
N ILE A 110 5.14 -3.45 4.24
CA ILE A 110 4.55 -4.56 3.48
C ILE A 110 5.63 -5.12 2.55
N CYS A 111 6.04 -6.36 2.74
CA CYS A 111 6.98 -7.01 1.84
C CYS A 111 6.24 -7.53 0.61
N VAL A 112 6.56 -6.98 -0.56
CA VAL A 112 5.93 -7.38 -1.83
C VAL A 112 6.79 -8.32 -2.66
N GLU A 113 8.12 -8.34 -2.42
CA GLU A 113 9.06 -9.23 -3.13
C GLU A 113 10.29 -9.49 -2.23
N GLY A 114 10.83 -10.72 -2.27
CA GLY A 114 12.04 -11.08 -1.55
C GLY A 114 11.84 -11.28 -0.06
N ALA A 115 12.91 -11.02 0.70
CA ALA A 115 12.93 -11.13 2.16
C ALA A 115 13.99 -10.21 2.77
N CYS A 116 13.81 -9.84 4.03
CA CYS A 116 14.77 -9.06 4.82
C CYS A 116 14.66 -9.39 6.30
N ARG A 117 15.64 -8.90 7.06
CA ARG A 117 15.56 -8.77 8.52
C ARG A 117 15.44 -7.29 8.86
N ILE A 118 14.59 -6.98 9.81
CA ILE A 118 14.40 -5.64 10.36
C ILE A 118 14.75 -5.68 11.83
N THR A 119 15.67 -4.82 12.25
CA THR A 119 16.11 -4.68 13.64
C THR A 119 15.78 -3.29 14.13
N ASP A 120 15.08 -3.17 15.26
CA ASP A 120 14.74 -1.88 15.87
C ASP A 120 15.85 -1.33 16.79
N ASP A 121 15.67 -0.11 17.29
CA ASP A 121 16.55 0.57 18.25
C ASP A 121 16.71 -0.17 19.59
N SER A 122 15.77 -1.06 19.92
CA SER A 122 15.83 -1.93 21.11
C SER A 122 16.49 -3.29 20.84
N GLN A 123 17.07 -3.48 19.65
CA GLN A 123 17.70 -4.73 19.18
C GLN A 123 16.73 -5.91 19.05
N ASN A 124 15.44 -5.66 18.87
CA ASN A 124 14.52 -6.70 18.46
C ASN A 124 14.65 -6.92 16.95
N GLU A 125 14.84 -8.17 16.55
CA GLU A 125 14.96 -8.56 15.16
C GLU A 125 13.77 -9.40 14.71
N ILE A 126 13.25 -9.10 13.51
CA ILE A 126 12.21 -9.88 12.84
C ILE A 126 12.58 -10.13 11.38
N ALA A 127 12.39 -11.36 10.91
CA ALA A 127 12.45 -11.67 9.47
C ALA A 127 11.10 -11.41 8.84
N VAL A 128 11.12 -10.78 7.65
CA VAL A 128 9.92 -10.43 6.86
C VAL A 128 10.10 -10.92 5.44
N ARG A 129 9.07 -11.57 4.89
CA ARG A 129 9.08 -12.16 3.54
C ARG A 129 7.91 -11.66 2.72
N ALA A 130 7.99 -11.87 1.42
CA ALA A 130 6.92 -11.51 0.49
C ALA A 130 5.55 -12.02 0.95
N GLY A 131 4.58 -11.11 1.03
CA GLY A 131 3.22 -11.32 1.54
C GLY A 131 3.05 -11.06 3.04
N GLU A 132 4.12 -10.75 3.77
CA GLU A 132 4.05 -10.42 5.20
C GLU A 132 4.03 -8.90 5.40
N THR A 133 3.42 -8.49 6.50
CA THR A 133 3.28 -7.08 6.92
C THR A 133 3.68 -6.97 8.37
N ILE A 134 4.44 -5.93 8.70
CA ILE A 134 4.78 -5.57 10.08
C ILE A 134 4.35 -4.15 10.37
N LEU A 135 4.07 -3.88 11.65
CA LEU A 135 3.80 -2.55 12.16
C LEU A 135 4.87 -2.20 13.19
N LEU A 136 5.52 -1.06 12.99
CA LEU A 136 6.40 -0.41 13.95
C LEU A 136 5.58 0.63 14.71
N PRO A 137 5.49 0.56 16.04
CA PRO A 137 4.80 1.58 16.83
C PRO A 137 5.57 2.91 16.79
N ALA A 138 4.87 4.02 17.00
CA ALA A 138 5.44 5.37 16.97
C ALA A 138 6.60 5.62 17.96
N ILE A 139 6.81 4.73 18.92
CA ILE A 139 7.94 4.79 19.84
C ILE A 139 9.26 4.29 19.22
N THR A 140 9.20 3.53 18.13
CA THR A 140 10.38 3.07 17.40
C THR A 140 10.98 4.25 16.63
N GLN A 141 12.21 4.61 16.96
CA GLN A 141 12.88 5.79 16.40
C GLN A 141 13.80 5.44 15.23
N GLU A 142 14.34 4.24 15.21
CA GLU A 142 15.26 3.79 14.17
C GLU A 142 15.07 2.31 13.86
N VAL A 143 15.19 1.95 12.60
CA VAL A 143 15.28 0.55 12.19
C VAL A 143 16.36 0.35 11.15
N THR A 144 17.06 -0.77 11.25
CA THR A 144 18.00 -1.25 10.23
C THR A 144 17.34 -2.38 9.45
N ILE A 145 17.32 -2.27 8.13
CA ILE A 145 16.74 -3.25 7.22
C ILE A 145 17.88 -3.90 6.44
N VAL A 146 18.02 -5.21 6.57
CA VAL A 146 19.05 -6.01 5.89
C VAL A 146 18.36 -6.96 4.91
N PRO A 147 18.46 -6.71 3.58
CA PRO A 147 17.94 -7.64 2.58
C PRO A 147 18.60 -9.01 2.67
N GLU A 148 17.83 -10.07 2.40
CA GLU A 148 18.41 -11.40 2.16
C GLU A 148 18.92 -11.53 0.70
N ASP A 149 19.59 -12.65 0.40
CA ASP A 149 20.09 -12.92 -0.96
C ASP A 149 18.97 -12.77 -2.00
N GLY A 150 19.21 -11.93 -3.02
CA GLY A 150 18.24 -11.61 -4.06
C GLY A 150 17.53 -10.27 -3.87
N GLY A 151 17.69 -9.63 -2.71
CA GLY A 151 17.10 -8.33 -2.41
C GLY A 151 15.68 -8.40 -1.87
N VAL A 152 15.11 -7.23 -1.61
CA VAL A 152 13.75 -7.07 -1.08
C VAL A 152 13.06 -5.86 -1.68
N LYS A 153 11.74 -5.94 -1.89
CA LYS A 153 10.89 -4.76 -2.12
C LYS A 153 9.88 -4.62 -0.99
N LEU A 154 9.93 -3.47 -0.35
CA LEU A 154 9.02 -3.10 0.73
C LEU A 154 8.21 -1.87 0.31
N LEU A 155 6.95 -1.88 0.69
CA LEU A 155 6.16 -0.65 0.78
C LEU A 155 6.21 -0.20 2.24
N GLU A 156 6.61 1.05 2.44
CA GLU A 156 6.52 1.75 3.72
C GLU A 156 5.29 2.65 3.71
N THR A 157 4.54 2.69 4.80
CA THR A 157 3.40 3.59 4.92
C THR A 157 3.29 4.15 6.33
N TYR A 158 3.00 5.47 6.43
CA TYR A 158 2.77 6.20 7.67
C TYR A 158 1.78 7.37 7.46
N LEU A 159 1.31 7.99 8.57
CA LEU A 159 0.35 9.09 8.57
C LEU A 159 1.03 10.47 8.60
#